data_eb815a770c65c641bace03f783c526c0
#
_entry.id   eb815a770c65c641bace03f783c526c0
#
_cell.length_a   1.000
_cell.length_b   1.000
_cell.length_c   1.000
_cell.angle_alpha   90.00
_cell.angle_beta   90.00
_cell.angle_gamma   90.00
#
_symmetry.space_group_name_H-M   'P 1'
#
loop_
_entity.id
_entity.type
_entity.pdbx_description
1 polymer ?
#
loop_
_entity_poly.entity_id
_entity_poly.type
_entity_poly.pdbx_seq_one_letter_code
_entity_poly.pdbx_strand_id
1 'polypeptide(L)'
;MRKEEFYVLNSLYNGSIGRAGCTYDVEATKALNDTDIYNKLVKTGYIEKESGSITKTGLEALEPYRVNNAVILAAGASTRFIPLSLEQPKGLFEVKGERLIERQIKQLQDAGIKNITVVLGYKKEMFYYLEDKYGVKFIINDLSLIHI
;
A
#
# COMPACT_ATOMS: atom_id res chain seq x y z
N MET A 1 -5.28 -19.48 7.01
CA MET A 1 -3.95 -19.02 7.46
C MET A 1 -4.12 -18.23 8.75
N ARG A 2 -3.31 -18.47 9.79
CA ARG A 2 -3.33 -17.67 11.03
C ARG A 2 -2.57 -16.35 10.80
N LYS A 3 -2.81 -15.35 11.66
CA LYS A 3 -2.20 -14.02 11.58
C LYS A 3 -0.67 -14.07 11.58
N GLU A 4 -0.11 -14.90 12.45
CA GLU A 4 1.34 -15.10 12.60
C GLU A 4 1.95 -15.76 11.36
N GLU A 5 1.28 -16.77 10.79
CA GLU A 5 1.70 -17.44 9.55
C GLU A 5 1.73 -16.45 8.36
N PHE A 6 0.72 -15.57 8.30
CA PHE A 6 0.67 -14.51 7.30
C PHE A 6 1.88 -13.56 7.41
N TYR A 7 2.21 -13.12 8.62
CA TYR A 7 3.35 -12.21 8.82
C TYR A 7 4.66 -12.83 8.37
N VAL A 8 4.91 -14.10 8.70
CA VAL A 8 6.12 -14.81 8.26
C VAL A 8 6.19 -14.89 6.75
N LEU A 9 5.13 -15.38 6.09
CA LEU A 9 5.12 -15.53 4.63
C LEU A 9 5.19 -14.18 3.91
N ASN A 10 4.52 -13.16 4.41
CA ASN A 10 4.54 -11.81 3.82
C ASN A 10 5.92 -11.15 3.98
N SER A 11 6.60 -11.36 5.09
CA SER A 11 7.97 -10.86 5.31
C SER A 11 8.96 -11.55 4.36
N LEU A 12 8.89 -12.86 4.21
CA LEU A 12 9.73 -13.62 3.27
C LEU A 12 9.47 -13.19 1.82
N TYR A 13 8.21 -12.98 1.45
CA TYR A 13 7.85 -12.46 0.13
C TYR A 13 8.43 -11.07 -0.11
N ASN A 14 8.24 -10.14 0.83
CA ASN A 14 8.77 -8.78 0.70
C ASN A 14 10.29 -8.74 0.66
N GLY A 15 10.96 -9.57 1.46
CA GLY A 15 12.41 -9.76 1.42
C GLY A 15 12.90 -10.27 0.06
N SER A 16 12.20 -11.23 -0.53
CA SER A 16 12.56 -11.80 -1.83
C SER A 16 12.48 -10.81 -3.00
N ILE A 17 11.63 -9.78 -2.88
CA ILE A 17 11.45 -8.72 -3.89
C ILE A 17 12.17 -7.40 -3.52
N GLY A 18 13.09 -7.44 -2.55
CA GLY A 18 13.90 -6.29 -2.14
C GLY A 18 13.13 -5.16 -1.42
N ARG A 19 11.96 -5.46 -0.87
CA ARG A 19 11.13 -4.52 -0.09
C ARG A 19 11.41 -4.62 1.40
N ALA A 20 12.62 -4.33 1.83
CA ALA A 20 12.95 -4.18 3.25
C ALA A 20 12.38 -2.85 3.78
N GLY A 21 11.68 -2.88 4.92
CA GLY A 21 11.22 -1.66 5.61
C GLY A 21 9.71 -1.47 5.74
N CYS A 22 8.89 -2.48 5.51
CA CYS A 22 7.48 -2.43 5.86
C CYS A 22 7.30 -2.57 7.38
N THR A 23 6.41 -1.78 7.98
CA THR A 23 6.12 -1.71 9.44
C THR A 23 5.75 -3.04 10.12
N TYR A 24 5.68 -4.13 9.36
CA TYR A 24 5.42 -5.49 9.84
C TYR A 24 6.67 -6.24 10.33
N ASP A 25 7.87 -5.66 10.21
CA ASP A 25 9.13 -6.35 10.52
C ASP A 25 9.27 -6.79 11.98
N VAL A 26 8.69 -6.06 12.94
CA VAL A 26 8.80 -6.40 14.37
C VAL A 26 7.95 -7.62 14.72
N GLU A 27 6.70 -7.70 14.21
CA GLU A 27 5.83 -8.87 14.45
C GLU A 27 6.29 -10.07 13.62
N ALA A 28 6.75 -9.85 12.39
CA ALA A 28 7.32 -10.88 11.55
C ALA A 28 8.63 -11.44 12.14
N THR A 29 9.49 -10.60 12.71
CA THR A 29 10.72 -11.03 13.37
C THR A 29 10.43 -11.87 14.61
N LYS A 30 9.39 -11.52 15.39
CA LYS A 30 8.93 -12.34 16.51
C LYS A 30 8.41 -13.71 16.04
N ALA A 31 7.61 -13.72 14.98
CA ALA A 31 7.02 -14.94 14.44
C ALA A 31 8.06 -15.83 13.71
N LEU A 32 9.09 -15.23 13.09
CA LEU A 32 10.23 -15.97 12.50
C LEU A 32 11.09 -16.64 13.58
N ASN A 33 11.16 -16.03 14.77
CA ASN A 33 11.87 -16.63 15.93
C ASN A 33 11.04 -17.71 16.64
N ASP A 34 9.73 -17.83 16.30
CA ASP A 34 8.88 -18.92 16.78
C ASP A 34 9.12 -20.18 15.94
N THR A 35 9.94 -21.07 16.49
CA THR A 35 10.35 -22.33 15.86
C THR A 35 9.15 -23.20 15.48
N ASP A 36 8.04 -23.13 16.22
CA ASP A 36 6.85 -23.93 15.95
C ASP A 36 6.10 -23.45 14.71
N ILE A 37 5.96 -22.13 14.54
CA ILE A 37 5.32 -21.53 13.36
C ILE A 37 6.16 -21.81 12.11
N TYR A 38 7.47 -21.58 12.18
CA TYR A 38 8.39 -21.86 11.07
C TYR A 38 8.35 -23.33 10.65
N ASN A 39 8.49 -24.26 11.60
CA ASN A 39 8.45 -25.70 11.34
C ASN A 39 7.11 -26.13 10.75
N LYS A 40 6.00 -25.53 11.17
CA LYS A 40 4.68 -25.77 10.60
C LYS A 40 4.62 -25.32 9.14
N LEU A 41 5.13 -24.13 8.80
CA LEU A 41 5.14 -23.61 7.45
C LEU A 41 6.04 -24.44 6.51
N VAL A 42 7.15 -24.97 7.02
CA VAL A 42 7.98 -25.92 6.30
C VAL A 42 7.23 -27.25 6.07
N LYS A 43 6.57 -27.79 7.11
CA LYS A 43 5.74 -29.02 6.98
C LYS A 43 4.60 -28.89 5.99
N THR A 44 3.97 -27.72 5.92
CA THR A 44 2.90 -27.45 4.93
C THR A 44 3.43 -27.20 3.53
N GLY A 45 4.75 -27.14 3.35
CA GLY A 45 5.38 -26.88 2.06
C GLY A 45 5.31 -25.42 1.61
N TYR A 46 5.02 -24.47 2.51
CA TYR A 46 4.98 -23.04 2.20
C TYR A 46 6.35 -22.38 2.23
N ILE A 47 7.28 -22.96 2.97
CA ILE A 47 8.68 -22.51 3.06
C ILE A 47 9.59 -23.70 2.70
N GLU A 48 10.58 -23.45 1.89
CA GLU A 48 11.64 -24.43 1.56
C GLU A 48 12.63 -24.51 2.73
N LYS A 49 12.87 -25.73 3.22
CA LYS A 49 13.68 -25.95 4.43
C LYS A 49 15.12 -25.53 4.26
N GLU A 50 15.71 -25.73 3.08
CA GLU A 50 17.14 -25.49 2.82
C GLU A 50 17.45 -24.03 2.59
N SER A 51 16.63 -23.34 1.78
CA SER A 51 16.83 -21.95 1.40
C SER A 51 16.13 -20.95 2.33
N GLY A 52 15.14 -21.42 3.12
CA GLY A 52 14.26 -20.55 3.91
C GLY A 52 13.33 -19.68 3.06
N SER A 53 13.26 -19.92 1.75
CA SER A 53 12.50 -19.12 0.80
C SER A 53 11.04 -19.55 0.75
N ILE A 54 10.15 -18.62 0.42
CA ILE A 54 8.74 -18.93 0.17
C ILE A 54 8.60 -19.76 -1.12
N THR A 55 7.84 -20.86 -1.04
CA THR A 55 7.56 -21.71 -2.18
C THR A 55 6.40 -21.16 -3.03
N LYS A 56 6.20 -21.75 -4.22
CA LYS A 56 5.04 -21.45 -5.07
C LYS A 56 3.71 -21.67 -4.33
N THR A 57 3.60 -22.77 -3.59
CA THR A 57 2.43 -23.09 -2.76
C THR A 57 2.23 -22.07 -1.64
N GLY A 58 3.31 -21.59 -1.03
CA GLY A 58 3.28 -20.52 -0.04
C GLY A 58 2.80 -19.19 -0.63
N LEU A 59 3.22 -18.86 -1.86
CA LEU A 59 2.74 -17.68 -2.58
C LEU A 59 1.25 -17.76 -2.90
N GLU A 60 0.78 -18.90 -3.39
CA GLU A 60 -0.63 -19.14 -3.68
C GLU A 60 -1.50 -19.06 -2.42
N ALA A 61 -0.99 -19.55 -1.28
CA ALA A 61 -1.68 -19.43 0.01
C ALA A 61 -1.70 -18.00 0.56
N LEU A 62 -0.71 -17.17 0.22
CA LEU A 62 -0.62 -15.77 0.62
C LEU A 62 -1.51 -14.85 -0.23
N GLU A 63 -1.73 -15.17 -1.51
CA GLU A 63 -2.42 -14.31 -2.49
C GLU A 63 -3.79 -13.78 -2.03
N PRO A 64 -4.70 -14.59 -1.42
CA PRO A 64 -6.01 -14.11 -0.95
C PRO A 64 -5.93 -13.04 0.14
N TYR A 65 -4.80 -12.92 0.82
CA TYR A 65 -4.58 -11.97 1.92
C TYR A 65 -3.80 -10.74 1.50
N ARG A 66 -3.34 -10.69 0.25
CA ARG A 66 -2.60 -9.54 -0.29
C ARG A 66 -3.54 -8.45 -0.76
N VAL A 67 -3.21 -7.21 -0.41
CA VAL A 67 -3.92 -6.02 -0.91
C VAL A 67 -3.25 -5.58 -2.20
N ASN A 68 -3.95 -5.70 -3.33
CA ASN A 68 -3.44 -5.35 -4.66
C ASN A 68 -3.99 -4.02 -5.18
N ASN A 69 -5.02 -3.47 -4.53
CA ASN A 69 -5.72 -2.27 -4.95
C ASN A 69 -5.78 -1.25 -3.82
N ALA A 70 -5.69 0.03 -4.15
CA ALA A 70 -5.94 1.13 -3.22
C ALA A 70 -6.79 2.20 -3.88
N VAL A 71 -7.60 2.88 -3.06
CA VAL A 71 -8.39 4.04 -3.48
C VAL A 71 -8.01 5.21 -2.58
N ILE A 72 -7.57 6.32 -3.21
CA ILE A 72 -7.27 7.58 -2.53
C ILE A 72 -8.44 8.54 -2.80
N LEU A 73 -9.10 9.00 -1.74
CA LEU A 73 -10.17 9.98 -1.85
C LEU A 73 -9.60 11.41 -1.79
N ALA A 74 -9.58 12.09 -2.93
CA ALA A 74 -9.03 13.44 -3.09
C ALA A 74 -10.03 14.44 -3.72
N ALA A 75 -11.34 14.15 -3.62
CA ALA A 75 -12.39 14.97 -4.27
C ALA A 75 -12.80 16.20 -3.46
N GLY A 76 -12.43 16.31 -2.18
CA GLY A 76 -12.91 17.36 -1.29
C GLY A 76 -12.28 18.75 -1.51
N ALA A 77 -13.06 19.82 -1.33
CA ALA A 77 -12.60 21.22 -1.45
C ALA A 77 -11.68 21.68 -0.29
N SER A 78 -11.56 20.91 0.78
CA SER A 78 -10.66 21.18 1.92
C SER A 78 -10.87 22.58 2.55
N THR A 79 -12.11 22.98 2.76
CA THR A 79 -12.54 24.33 3.21
C THR A 79 -11.89 24.79 4.52
N ARG A 80 -11.49 23.85 5.38
CA ARG A 80 -10.78 24.13 6.63
C ARG A 80 -9.39 24.74 6.42
N PHE A 81 -8.86 24.68 5.20
CA PHE A 81 -7.55 25.20 4.83
C PHE A 81 -7.62 26.50 4.00
N ILE A 82 -8.76 27.18 3.98
CA ILE A 82 -8.88 28.51 3.37
C ILE A 82 -7.95 29.50 4.10
N PRO A 83 -7.17 30.33 3.39
CA PRO A 83 -7.21 30.59 1.93
C PRO A 83 -6.40 29.61 1.06
N LEU A 84 -5.50 28.81 1.60
CA LEU A 84 -4.60 27.93 0.82
C LEU A 84 -5.35 26.97 -0.13
N SER A 85 -6.47 26.42 0.32
CA SER A 85 -7.27 25.50 -0.50
C SER A 85 -7.97 26.18 -1.67
N LEU A 86 -8.04 27.53 -1.69
CA LEU A 86 -8.53 28.29 -2.85
C LEU A 86 -7.49 28.31 -3.99
N GLU A 87 -6.23 28.18 -3.70
CA GLU A 87 -5.16 28.14 -4.69
C GLU A 87 -4.97 26.73 -5.23
N GLN A 88 -4.85 25.74 -4.34
CA GLN A 88 -4.64 24.35 -4.73
C GLN A 88 -5.31 23.36 -3.75
N PRO A 89 -5.70 22.16 -4.21
CA PRO A 89 -6.25 21.12 -3.35
C PRO A 89 -5.26 20.66 -2.27
N LYS A 90 -5.76 20.26 -1.09
CA LYS A 90 -4.94 19.78 0.03
C LYS A 90 -3.94 18.68 -0.35
N GLY A 91 -4.33 17.75 -1.24
CA GLY A 91 -3.46 16.66 -1.68
C GLY A 91 -2.17 17.14 -2.36
N LEU A 92 -2.18 18.37 -2.91
CA LEU A 92 -1.04 18.98 -3.58
C LEU A 92 -0.21 19.88 -2.66
N PHE A 93 -0.59 20.07 -1.40
CA PHE A 93 0.22 20.83 -0.46
C PHE A 93 1.59 20.17 -0.29
N GLU A 94 2.63 20.98 -0.34
CA GLU A 94 3.99 20.55 -0.07
C GLU A 94 4.29 20.56 1.42
N VAL A 95 4.79 19.41 1.90
CA VAL A 95 5.29 19.25 3.26
C VAL A 95 6.69 18.64 3.19
N LYS A 96 7.68 19.35 3.69
CA LYS A 96 9.09 18.93 3.66
C LYS A 96 9.60 18.64 2.23
N GLY A 97 9.17 19.45 1.25
CA GLY A 97 9.61 19.34 -0.14
C GLY A 97 8.93 18.24 -0.96
N GLU A 98 7.87 17.63 -0.44
CA GLU A 98 7.13 16.59 -1.14
C GLU A 98 5.62 16.83 -1.06
N ARG A 99 4.90 16.61 -2.17
CA ARG A 99 3.43 16.72 -2.20
C ARG A 99 2.78 15.57 -1.45
N LEU A 100 1.77 15.87 -0.63
CA LEU A 100 1.10 14.88 0.22
C LEU A 100 0.59 13.67 -0.55
N ILE A 101 -0.07 13.89 -1.70
CA ILE A 101 -0.61 12.80 -2.51
C ILE A 101 0.49 11.96 -3.16
N GLU A 102 1.59 12.58 -3.60
CA GLU A 102 2.71 11.86 -4.17
C GLU A 102 3.39 10.93 -3.15
N ARG A 103 3.56 11.44 -1.92
CA ARG A 103 4.07 10.63 -0.82
C ARG A 103 3.16 9.43 -0.51
N GLN A 104 1.83 9.63 -0.49
CA GLN A 104 0.88 8.53 -0.27
C GLN A 104 0.97 7.49 -1.39
N ILE A 105 1.03 7.92 -2.66
CA ILE A 105 1.15 7.02 -3.80
C ILE A 105 2.44 6.20 -3.70
N LYS A 106 3.59 6.85 -3.41
CA LYS A 106 4.87 6.15 -3.24
C LYS A 106 4.80 5.11 -2.12
N GLN A 107 4.26 5.48 -0.95
CA GLN A 107 4.10 4.56 0.18
C GLN A 107 3.25 3.33 -0.18
N LEU A 108 2.17 3.52 -0.96
CA LEU A 108 1.35 2.41 -1.46
C LEU A 108 2.11 1.54 -2.46
N GLN A 109 2.85 2.15 -3.39
CA GLN A 109 3.69 1.43 -4.35
C GLN A 109 4.81 0.65 -3.66
N ASP A 110 5.47 1.26 -2.67
CA ASP A 110 6.50 0.62 -1.84
C ASP A 110 5.92 -0.57 -1.04
N ALA A 111 4.67 -0.47 -0.57
CA ALA A 111 3.94 -1.58 0.05
C ALA A 111 3.49 -2.66 -0.95
N GLY A 112 3.73 -2.48 -2.25
CA GLY A 112 3.42 -3.47 -3.30
C GLY A 112 2.08 -3.32 -3.96
N ILE A 113 1.33 -2.28 -3.66
CA ILE A 113 0.04 -2.01 -4.27
C ILE A 113 0.26 -1.37 -5.64
N LYS A 114 -0.11 -2.10 -6.69
CA LYS A 114 0.11 -1.65 -8.09
C LYS A 114 -1.08 -0.88 -8.66
N ASN A 115 -2.30 -1.26 -8.26
CA ASN A 115 -3.51 -0.66 -8.78
C ASN A 115 -4.00 0.44 -7.84
N ILE A 116 -3.61 1.68 -8.10
CA ILE A 116 -4.01 2.83 -7.30
C ILE A 116 -5.01 3.65 -8.10
N THR A 117 -6.19 3.87 -7.52
CA THR A 117 -7.24 4.73 -8.07
C THR A 117 -7.37 5.97 -7.20
N VAL A 118 -7.37 7.15 -7.82
CA VAL A 118 -7.58 8.42 -7.13
C VAL A 118 -8.94 8.99 -7.51
N VAL A 119 -9.78 9.22 -6.52
CA VAL A 119 -11.08 9.86 -6.72
C VAL A 119 -10.89 11.37 -6.63
N LEU A 120 -11.14 12.06 -7.74
CA LEU A 120 -10.94 13.49 -7.91
C LEU A 120 -12.28 14.23 -8.00
N GLY A 121 -12.29 15.49 -7.59
CA GLY A 121 -13.44 16.39 -7.72
C GLY A 121 -12.95 17.82 -7.85
N TYR A 122 -12.83 18.54 -6.74
CA TYR A 122 -12.40 19.94 -6.73
C TYR A 122 -11.01 20.12 -7.37
N LYS A 123 -10.91 20.97 -8.39
CA LYS A 123 -9.68 21.27 -9.15
C LYS A 123 -8.96 20.02 -9.67
N LYS A 124 -9.73 19.05 -10.18
CA LYS A 124 -9.26 17.75 -10.66
C LYS A 124 -8.12 17.84 -11.68
N GLU A 125 -8.10 18.89 -12.48
CA GLU A 125 -7.11 19.11 -13.55
C GLU A 125 -5.68 19.20 -13.00
N MET A 126 -5.52 19.68 -11.78
CA MET A 126 -4.22 19.82 -11.14
C MET A 126 -3.57 18.48 -10.76
N PHE A 127 -4.32 17.38 -10.80
CA PHE A 127 -3.86 16.04 -10.46
C PHE A 127 -3.50 15.18 -11.68
N TYR A 128 -3.87 15.57 -12.90
CA TYR A 128 -3.74 14.69 -14.07
C TYR A 128 -2.30 14.25 -14.36
N TYR A 129 -1.29 15.06 -13.99
CA TYR A 129 0.11 14.68 -14.12
C TYR A 129 0.50 13.40 -13.33
N LEU A 130 -0.31 13.00 -12.34
CA LEU A 130 -0.05 11.78 -11.55
C LEU A 130 -0.25 10.50 -12.36
N GLU A 131 -1.08 10.53 -13.41
CA GLU A 131 -1.27 9.41 -14.32
C GLU A 131 0.05 9.07 -15.03
N ASP A 132 0.66 10.07 -15.66
CA ASP A 132 1.93 9.90 -16.37
C ASP A 132 3.08 9.56 -15.42
N LYS A 133 3.09 10.19 -14.22
CA LYS A 133 4.21 10.06 -13.28
C LYS A 133 4.19 8.77 -12.46
N TYR A 134 3.01 8.28 -12.09
CA TYR A 134 2.84 7.16 -11.15
C TYR A 134 1.96 6.02 -11.68
N GLY A 135 1.36 6.15 -12.84
CA GLY A 135 0.48 5.14 -13.43
C GLY A 135 -0.83 4.93 -12.65
N VAL A 136 -1.31 5.95 -11.94
CA VAL A 136 -2.58 5.88 -11.20
C VAL A 136 -3.77 6.07 -12.14
N LYS A 137 -4.93 5.53 -11.74
CA LYS A 137 -6.21 5.74 -12.45
C LYS A 137 -7.04 6.80 -11.76
N PHE A 138 -7.87 7.51 -12.50
CA PHE A 138 -8.80 8.50 -11.95
C PHE A 138 -10.25 8.05 -12.04
N ILE A 139 -11.00 8.40 -11.01
CA ILE A 139 -12.47 8.42 -11.02
C ILE A 139 -12.88 9.85 -10.69
N ILE A 140 -13.68 10.44 -11.55
CA ILE A 140 -14.17 11.80 -11.35
C ILE A 140 -15.48 11.75 -10.55
N ASN A 141 -15.50 12.45 -9.42
CA ASN A 141 -16.67 12.67 -8.61
C ASN A 141 -17.03 14.17 -8.69
N ASP A 142 -17.94 14.50 -9.60
CA ASP A 142 -18.44 15.87 -9.77
C ASP A 142 -19.46 16.27 -8.68
N LEU A 143 -19.94 15.30 -7.89
CA LEU A 143 -20.75 15.54 -6.70
C LEU A 143 -19.81 15.83 -5.54
N SER A 144 -19.88 17.04 -5.00
CA SER A 144 -19.11 17.41 -3.80
C SER A 144 -19.42 16.44 -2.66
N LEU A 145 -18.39 15.80 -2.09
CA LEU A 145 -18.50 14.95 -0.88
C LEU A 145 -18.94 15.75 0.38
N ILE A 146 -19.30 17.03 0.23
CA ILE A 146 -19.78 17.89 1.33
C ILE A 146 -21.25 17.61 1.68
N HIS A 147 -21.95 16.83 0.88
CA HIS A 147 -23.38 16.54 1.03
C HIS A 147 -23.68 15.06 1.37
N ILE A 148 -22.87 14.45 2.24
CA ILE A 148 -23.26 13.21 2.91
C ILE A 148 -23.62 13.55 4.34
#